data_bd1c775fe211ac46d838d6406dd8c7db
#
_entry.id   bd1c775fe211ac46d838d6406dd8c7db
#
_cell.length_a   1.000
_cell.length_b   1.000
_cell.length_c   1.000
_cell.angle_alpha   90.00
_cell.angle_beta   90.00
_cell.angle_gamma   90.00
#
_symmetry.space_group_name_H-M   'P 1'
#
loop_
_entity.id
_entity.type
_entity.pdbx_description
1 polymer ?
#
loop_
_entity_poly.entity_id
_entity_poly.type
_entity_poly.pdbx_seq_one_letter_code
_entity_poly.pdbx_strand_id
1 'polypeptide(L)'
;CSTSRLNNGYLYVFSQYSVNNPEEERKEQYIPCVNEELLSLDKICMPDTESARNYTVITAIDIQNPSETTDSIGILSDQGLCYASAENIYLYETIWEEDGGRTTEIRKFSYGEGKLTGVAKTRVNGYLNDSFSIDEYNGYLRLVTTVDRTNAVYVLDEKLEETGKIENLAKDERIYSARFMGDIGYFVTYRETEPLFSVDLSDPANPKIIGELKIPGFSEYLHPYGDGLLLGIGMEDDGNDEKDRRVKLSMFDISDPSNVKEIDKIVLKDSYYSTAFEDYKSVLADAEKNLIGFFTYGERETYHIYGYDRVHGFTCKMQETTGKYAWHVRGVYLQDTFYLIDGNQIESYRLADFEKVDDLIL
;
A
#
# COMPACT_ATOMS: atom_id res chain seq x y z
N CYS A 1 -5.88 -16.69 -6.06
CA CYS A 1 -5.50 -15.34 -6.54
C CYS A 1 -5.21 -14.45 -5.34
N SER A 2 -4.04 -13.85 -5.26
CA SER A 2 -3.66 -12.93 -4.18
C SER A 2 -4.03 -11.48 -4.52
N THR A 3 -3.85 -11.09 -5.79
CA THR A 3 -4.23 -9.77 -6.32
C THR A 3 -4.40 -9.85 -7.83
N SER A 4 -4.92 -8.79 -8.43
CA SER A 4 -5.04 -8.68 -9.89
C SER A 4 -4.88 -7.23 -10.34
N ARG A 5 -4.57 -7.04 -11.61
CA ARG A 5 -4.52 -5.73 -12.28
C ARG A 5 -5.19 -5.82 -13.63
N LEU A 6 -6.02 -4.84 -13.94
CA LEU A 6 -6.59 -4.66 -15.29
C LEU A 6 -5.81 -3.55 -15.98
N ASN A 7 -5.23 -3.85 -17.13
CA ASN A 7 -4.47 -2.88 -17.92
C ASN A 7 -4.74 -3.11 -19.42
N ASN A 8 -5.22 -2.07 -20.10
CA ASN A 8 -5.45 -2.05 -21.55
C ASN A 8 -6.20 -3.28 -22.10
N GLY A 9 -7.26 -3.72 -21.39
CA GLY A 9 -8.09 -4.85 -21.83
C GLY A 9 -7.54 -6.23 -21.44
N TYR A 10 -6.45 -6.30 -20.71
CA TYR A 10 -5.88 -7.55 -20.18
C TYR A 10 -5.96 -7.58 -18.66
N LEU A 11 -6.40 -8.71 -18.12
CA LEU A 11 -6.40 -9.00 -16.70
C LEU A 11 -5.14 -9.78 -16.35
N TYR A 12 -4.32 -9.22 -15.47
CA TYR A 12 -3.13 -9.87 -14.92
C TYR A 12 -3.46 -10.40 -13.53
N VAL A 13 -3.44 -11.71 -13.37
CA VAL A 13 -3.79 -12.43 -12.14
C VAL A 13 -2.53 -12.89 -11.46
N PHE A 14 -2.37 -12.55 -10.18
CA PHE A 14 -1.26 -12.99 -9.34
C PHE A 14 -1.75 -14.12 -8.46
N SER A 15 -1.09 -15.25 -8.53
CA SER A 15 -1.37 -16.43 -7.70
C SER A 15 -0.09 -16.94 -7.07
N GLN A 16 -0.24 -17.70 -5.99
CA GLN A 16 0.89 -18.32 -5.31
C GLN A 16 0.84 -19.83 -5.48
N TYR A 17 1.99 -20.42 -5.70
CA TYR A 17 2.19 -21.88 -5.74
C TYR A 17 3.35 -22.24 -4.81
N SER A 18 3.08 -23.08 -3.80
CA SER A 18 4.08 -23.49 -2.81
C SER A 18 4.62 -24.89 -3.11
N VAL A 19 5.94 -25.01 -3.10
CA VAL A 19 6.64 -26.29 -3.28
C VAL A 19 6.84 -26.96 -1.93
N ASN A 20 6.23 -28.12 -1.73
CA ASN A 20 6.28 -28.88 -0.49
C ASN A 20 6.89 -30.26 -0.70
N ASN A 21 8.10 -30.49 -0.21
CA ASN A 21 8.81 -31.76 -0.26
C ASN A 21 8.72 -32.50 -1.62
N PRO A 22 9.18 -31.86 -2.72
CA PRO A 22 8.99 -32.39 -4.06
C PRO A 22 9.86 -33.66 -4.28
N GLU A 23 9.33 -34.60 -5.03
CA GLU A 23 10.07 -35.70 -5.59
C GLU A 23 10.73 -35.23 -6.89
N GLU A 24 12.04 -35.42 -7.05
CA GLU A 24 12.83 -34.94 -8.20
C GLU A 24 12.25 -35.35 -9.56
N GLU A 25 11.68 -36.55 -9.63
CA GLU A 25 11.11 -37.12 -10.85
C GLU A 25 9.72 -36.56 -11.19
N ARG A 26 9.07 -35.86 -10.25
CA ARG A 26 7.69 -35.35 -10.36
C ARG A 26 7.65 -33.86 -10.55
N LYS A 27 7.87 -33.40 -11.78
CA LYS A 27 7.93 -31.97 -12.14
C LYS A 27 6.70 -31.19 -11.75
N GLU A 28 5.52 -31.78 -11.78
CA GLU A 28 4.26 -31.19 -11.37
C GLU A 28 4.20 -30.82 -9.88
N GLN A 29 5.15 -31.30 -9.06
CA GLN A 29 5.23 -30.93 -7.64
C GLN A 29 6.09 -29.68 -7.39
N TYR A 30 6.87 -29.21 -8.37
CA TYR A 30 7.74 -28.05 -8.20
C TYR A 30 7.77 -27.08 -9.39
N ILE A 31 7.06 -27.38 -10.48
CA ILE A 31 6.85 -26.44 -11.58
C ILE A 31 5.36 -26.05 -11.56
N PRO A 32 5.04 -24.75 -11.50
CA PRO A 32 3.65 -24.29 -11.56
C PRO A 32 2.95 -24.74 -12.84
N CYS A 33 1.66 -25.03 -12.73
CA CYS A 33 0.78 -25.41 -13.84
C CYS A 33 -0.23 -24.29 -14.08
N VAL A 34 -0.41 -23.88 -15.32
CA VAL A 34 -1.42 -22.92 -15.75
C VAL A 34 -2.22 -23.56 -16.88
N ASN A 35 -3.56 -23.62 -16.78
CA ASN A 35 -4.46 -24.28 -17.72
C ASN A 35 -4.04 -25.73 -18.03
N GLU A 36 -3.72 -26.50 -16.99
CA GLU A 36 -3.30 -27.91 -17.08
C GLU A 36 -1.93 -28.17 -17.76
N GLU A 37 -1.20 -27.10 -18.13
CA GLU A 37 0.14 -27.19 -18.70
C GLU A 37 1.20 -26.66 -17.72
N LEU A 38 2.32 -27.39 -17.60
CA LEU A 38 3.46 -26.92 -16.81
C LEU A 38 4.12 -25.72 -17.48
N LEU A 39 4.49 -24.72 -16.68
CA LEU A 39 5.25 -23.59 -17.19
C LEU A 39 6.57 -24.09 -17.81
N SER A 40 6.91 -23.57 -18.99
CA SER A 40 8.20 -23.83 -19.60
C SER A 40 9.33 -23.18 -18.82
N LEU A 41 10.52 -23.76 -18.85
CA LEU A 41 11.65 -23.30 -18.02
C LEU A 41 12.11 -21.87 -18.35
N ASP A 42 11.93 -21.42 -19.58
CA ASP A 42 12.21 -20.05 -20.02
C ASP A 42 11.21 -19.01 -19.48
N LYS A 43 10.09 -19.48 -18.92
CA LYS A 43 9.09 -18.67 -18.21
C LYS A 43 9.24 -18.68 -16.69
N ILE A 44 10.32 -19.29 -16.19
CA ILE A 44 10.60 -19.35 -14.75
C ILE A 44 11.79 -18.46 -14.41
N CYS A 45 11.54 -17.47 -13.54
CA CYS A 45 12.57 -16.62 -12.98
C CYS A 45 13.06 -17.22 -11.65
N MET A 46 14.36 -17.55 -11.61
CA MET A 46 15.00 -18.10 -10.41
C MET A 46 15.54 -16.99 -9.52
N PRO A 47 15.50 -17.14 -8.17
CA PRO A 47 16.18 -16.26 -7.25
C PRO A 47 17.69 -16.51 -7.23
N ASP A 48 18.43 -15.58 -6.62
CA ASP A 48 19.85 -15.80 -6.33
C ASP A 48 20.05 -16.62 -5.03
N THR A 49 18.98 -16.89 -4.28
CA THR A 49 19.00 -17.65 -3.01
C THR A 49 18.53 -19.09 -3.24
N GLU A 50 19.15 -20.05 -2.53
CA GLU A 50 18.82 -21.48 -2.64
C GLU A 50 17.59 -21.90 -1.80
N SER A 51 17.00 -20.99 -1.01
CA SER A 51 15.98 -21.32 -0.01
C SER A 51 14.54 -21.12 -0.46
N ALA A 52 14.30 -20.44 -1.59
CA ALA A 52 12.97 -20.09 -2.05
C ALA A 52 12.13 -21.32 -2.39
N ARG A 53 10.88 -21.36 -1.86
CA ARG A 53 9.95 -22.49 -2.03
C ARG A 53 8.59 -22.08 -2.56
N ASN A 54 8.37 -20.80 -2.81
CA ASN A 54 7.10 -20.29 -3.28
C ASN A 54 7.27 -19.64 -4.65
N TYR A 55 6.28 -19.81 -5.50
CA TYR A 55 6.20 -19.06 -6.74
C TYR A 55 5.11 -18.00 -6.63
N THR A 56 5.41 -16.81 -7.09
CA THR A 56 4.41 -15.89 -7.58
C THR A 56 4.22 -16.17 -9.07
N VAL A 57 3.04 -16.65 -9.44
CA VAL A 57 2.68 -16.88 -10.85
C VAL A 57 1.83 -15.72 -11.32
N ILE A 58 2.27 -15.05 -12.38
CA ILE A 58 1.52 -13.97 -13.03
C ILE A 58 0.98 -14.52 -14.35
N THR A 59 -0.34 -14.46 -14.53
CA THR A 59 -1.04 -14.93 -15.72
C THR A 59 -1.79 -13.78 -16.36
N ALA A 60 -1.57 -13.57 -17.66
CA ALA A 60 -2.26 -12.56 -18.46
C ALA A 60 -3.44 -13.20 -19.22
N ILE A 61 -4.59 -12.53 -19.20
CA ILE A 61 -5.85 -12.99 -19.80
C ILE A 61 -6.45 -11.83 -20.59
N ASP A 62 -6.78 -12.03 -21.84
CA ASP A 62 -7.58 -11.08 -22.62
C ASP A 62 -9.03 -11.11 -22.12
N ILE A 63 -9.57 -9.99 -21.65
CA ILE A 63 -10.94 -9.92 -21.14
C ILE A 63 -12.01 -10.15 -22.22
N GLN A 64 -11.65 -10.02 -23.50
CA GLN A 64 -12.55 -10.33 -24.62
C GLN A 64 -12.55 -11.83 -24.96
N ASN A 65 -11.48 -12.57 -24.60
CA ASN A 65 -11.37 -14.02 -24.73
C ASN A 65 -10.89 -14.67 -23.44
N PRO A 66 -11.67 -14.66 -22.35
CA PRO A 66 -11.23 -15.04 -21.01
C PRO A 66 -11.02 -16.56 -20.82
N SER A 67 -11.33 -17.37 -21.82
CA SER A 67 -11.11 -18.84 -21.78
C SER A 67 -9.66 -19.25 -21.99
N GLU A 68 -8.81 -18.34 -22.48
CA GLU A 68 -7.41 -18.62 -22.80
C GLU A 68 -6.48 -17.62 -22.11
N THR A 69 -5.32 -18.11 -21.69
CA THR A 69 -4.24 -17.26 -21.19
C THR A 69 -3.37 -16.79 -22.34
N THR A 70 -2.98 -15.52 -22.36
CA THR A 70 -2.11 -14.95 -23.38
C THR A 70 -0.64 -15.10 -23.08
N ASP A 71 -0.27 -15.05 -21.78
CA ASP A 71 1.09 -15.32 -21.29
C ASP A 71 1.06 -15.66 -19.81
N SER A 72 2.12 -16.33 -19.33
CA SER A 72 2.31 -16.65 -17.92
C SER A 72 3.78 -16.72 -17.56
N ILE A 73 4.16 -16.23 -16.39
CA ILE A 73 5.50 -16.35 -15.81
C ILE A 73 5.41 -16.83 -14.38
N GLY A 74 6.40 -17.61 -13.95
CA GLY A 74 6.58 -18.04 -12.57
C GLY A 74 7.84 -17.42 -11.99
N ILE A 75 7.74 -16.75 -10.86
CA ILE A 75 8.85 -16.12 -10.17
C ILE A 75 9.02 -16.84 -8.83
N LEU A 76 10.12 -17.57 -8.67
CA LEU A 76 10.43 -18.25 -7.43
C LEU A 76 10.97 -17.26 -6.41
N SER A 77 10.31 -17.17 -5.24
CA SER A 77 10.62 -16.22 -4.16
C SER A 77 10.10 -16.76 -2.82
N ASP A 78 10.54 -16.21 -1.70
CA ASP A 78 10.00 -16.59 -0.39
C ASP A 78 8.74 -15.79 -0.02
N GLN A 79 8.71 -14.49 -0.30
CA GLN A 79 7.59 -13.57 0.04
C GLN A 79 7.42 -12.49 -1.02
N GLY A 80 7.06 -12.87 -2.23
CA GLY A 80 6.88 -11.89 -3.31
C GLY A 80 5.74 -10.91 -3.06
N LEU A 81 6.08 -9.68 -2.61
CA LEU A 81 5.17 -8.55 -2.61
C LEU A 81 5.17 -7.90 -4.00
N CYS A 82 4.07 -7.23 -4.34
CA CYS A 82 3.88 -6.69 -5.67
C CYS A 82 3.46 -5.22 -5.65
N TYR A 83 4.15 -4.41 -6.45
CA TYR A 83 3.69 -3.10 -6.89
C TYR A 83 3.51 -3.12 -8.41
N ALA A 84 2.43 -2.53 -8.92
CA ALA A 84 2.18 -2.41 -10.35
C ALA A 84 1.82 -0.97 -10.70
N SER A 85 2.63 -0.37 -11.56
CA SER A 85 2.37 0.92 -12.21
C SER A 85 1.49 0.74 -13.45
N ALA A 86 1.37 1.75 -14.29
CA ALA A 86 0.72 1.64 -15.59
C ALA A 86 1.56 0.86 -16.62
N GLU A 87 2.88 0.79 -16.46
CA GLU A 87 3.82 0.26 -17.46
C GLU A 87 4.54 -1.00 -16.98
N ASN A 88 4.82 -1.12 -15.67
CA ASN A 88 5.64 -2.18 -15.13
C ASN A 88 5.04 -2.82 -13.88
N ILE A 89 5.41 -4.09 -13.66
CA ILE A 89 5.18 -4.84 -12.45
C ILE A 89 6.51 -4.99 -11.73
N TYR A 90 6.53 -4.68 -10.45
CA TYR A 90 7.67 -4.85 -9.57
C TYR A 90 7.34 -5.88 -8.51
N LEU A 91 8.08 -6.98 -8.51
CA LEU A 91 8.08 -7.92 -7.39
C LEU A 91 9.25 -7.59 -6.49
N TYR A 92 8.99 -7.48 -5.20
CA TYR A 92 10.03 -7.18 -4.23
C TYR A 92 9.90 -8.06 -2.99
N GLU A 93 11.05 -8.38 -2.41
CA GLU A 93 11.13 -9.19 -1.19
C GLU A 93 12.27 -8.71 -0.29
N THR A 94 12.05 -8.81 1.02
CA THR A 94 13.10 -8.50 2.00
C THR A 94 13.98 -9.72 2.22
N ILE A 95 15.29 -9.54 2.05
CA ILE A 95 16.31 -10.57 2.29
C ILE A 95 17.05 -10.24 3.57
N TRP A 96 17.20 -11.24 4.44
CA TRP A 96 18.03 -11.16 5.63
C TRP A 96 19.46 -11.53 5.28
N GLU A 97 20.38 -10.62 5.52
CA GLU A 97 21.81 -10.81 5.28
C GLU A 97 22.48 -11.54 6.46
N GLU A 98 23.62 -12.17 6.23
CA GLU A 98 24.36 -12.93 7.27
C GLU A 98 24.82 -12.07 8.44
N ASP A 99 25.08 -10.80 8.25
CA ASP A 99 25.45 -9.83 9.28
C ASP A 99 24.28 -9.29 10.10
N GLY A 100 23.06 -9.74 9.79
CA GLY A 100 21.80 -9.32 10.43
C GLY A 100 21.16 -8.10 9.79
N GLY A 101 21.75 -7.51 8.74
CA GLY A 101 21.14 -6.46 7.94
C GLY A 101 19.98 -6.96 7.09
N ARG A 102 19.25 -6.05 6.50
CA ARG A 102 18.15 -6.33 5.56
C ARG A 102 18.37 -5.58 4.27
N THR A 103 18.11 -6.27 3.16
CA THR A 103 18.08 -5.67 1.82
C THR A 103 16.74 -6.00 1.16
N THR A 104 16.33 -5.18 0.22
CA THR A 104 15.16 -5.47 -0.63
C THR A 104 15.64 -5.80 -2.04
N GLU A 105 15.37 -7.03 -2.48
CA GLU A 105 15.52 -7.41 -3.88
C GLU A 105 14.29 -6.97 -4.65
N ILE A 106 14.50 -6.32 -5.80
CA ILE A 106 13.44 -5.81 -6.67
C ILE A 106 13.65 -6.38 -8.07
N ARG A 107 12.58 -6.94 -8.64
CA ARG A 107 12.54 -7.46 -10.01
C ARG A 107 11.47 -6.74 -10.81
N LYS A 108 11.88 -6.14 -11.92
CA LYS A 108 11.03 -5.40 -12.85
C LYS A 108 10.61 -6.27 -14.02
N PHE A 109 9.32 -6.26 -14.30
CA PHE A 109 8.71 -6.88 -15.47
C PHE A 109 7.91 -5.82 -16.22
N SER A 110 8.14 -5.67 -17.53
CA SER A 110 7.20 -4.95 -18.37
C SER A 110 5.97 -5.81 -18.64
N TYR A 111 4.81 -5.18 -18.69
CA TYR A 111 3.57 -5.85 -18.99
C TYR A 111 2.71 -4.98 -19.92
N GLY A 112 2.14 -5.59 -20.95
CA GLY A 112 1.30 -4.90 -21.92
C GLY A 112 0.90 -5.86 -23.03
N GLU A 113 -0.25 -5.61 -23.65
CA GLU A 113 -0.79 -6.43 -24.73
C GLU A 113 -0.83 -7.93 -24.41
N GLY A 114 -1.06 -8.26 -23.13
CA GLY A 114 -1.13 -9.63 -22.63
C GLY A 114 0.23 -10.35 -22.57
N LYS A 115 1.36 -9.63 -22.59
CA LYS A 115 2.71 -10.19 -22.49
C LYS A 115 3.40 -9.77 -21.19
N LEU A 116 4.32 -10.61 -20.73
CA LEU A 116 5.12 -10.43 -19.52
C LEU A 116 6.58 -10.65 -19.86
N THR A 117 7.43 -9.66 -19.61
CA THR A 117 8.87 -9.73 -19.95
C THR A 117 9.71 -9.23 -18.79
N GLY A 118 10.66 -10.04 -18.30
CA GLY A 118 11.64 -9.60 -17.31
C GLY A 118 12.55 -8.52 -17.89
N VAL A 119 12.73 -7.41 -17.16
CA VAL A 119 13.51 -6.25 -17.63
C VAL A 119 14.80 -6.10 -16.86
N ALA A 120 14.73 -6.06 -15.53
CA ALA A 120 15.88 -5.79 -14.67
C ALA A 120 15.65 -6.36 -13.25
N LYS A 121 16.74 -6.48 -12.50
CA LYS A 121 16.73 -6.71 -11.06
C LYS A 121 17.79 -5.90 -10.35
N THR A 122 17.55 -5.57 -9.10
CA THR A 122 18.50 -4.86 -8.24
C THR A 122 18.28 -5.21 -6.78
N ARG A 123 19.18 -4.73 -5.91
CA ARG A 123 19.00 -4.74 -4.45
C ARG A 123 19.29 -3.36 -3.89
N VAL A 124 18.51 -2.95 -2.92
CA VAL A 124 18.71 -1.73 -2.14
C VAL A 124 18.76 -2.08 -0.66
N ASN A 125 19.43 -1.25 0.14
CA ASN A 125 19.49 -1.47 1.59
C ASN A 125 18.14 -1.19 2.26
N GLY A 126 17.83 -1.99 3.28
CA GLY A 126 16.63 -1.84 4.08
C GLY A 126 15.42 -2.58 3.52
N TYR A 127 14.26 -2.35 4.13
CA TYR A 127 12.98 -2.95 3.75
C TYR A 127 11.92 -1.87 3.53
N LEU A 128 10.96 -2.17 2.66
CA LEU A 128 9.79 -1.34 2.43
C LEU A 128 8.72 -1.65 3.48
N ASN A 129 8.04 -0.62 3.97
CA ASN A 129 6.96 -0.78 4.94
C ASN A 129 5.71 -1.42 4.28
N ASP A 130 5.35 -0.91 3.12
CA ASP A 130 4.17 -1.32 2.36
C ASP A 130 4.31 -0.99 0.86
N SER A 131 3.23 -1.21 0.11
CA SER A 131 3.19 -0.91 -1.33
C SER A 131 3.13 0.59 -1.67
N PHE A 132 2.99 1.49 -0.70
CA PHE A 132 3.07 2.94 -0.90
C PHE A 132 4.49 3.47 -0.69
N SER A 133 5.37 2.63 -0.15
CA SER A 133 6.80 2.91 -0.02
C SER A 133 7.58 2.78 -1.33
N ILE A 134 6.92 2.44 -2.43
CA ILE A 134 7.47 2.26 -3.78
C ILE A 134 6.54 2.90 -4.81
N ASP A 135 7.12 3.57 -5.81
CA ASP A 135 6.37 4.27 -6.85
C ASP A 135 7.17 4.38 -8.14
N GLU A 136 6.52 4.25 -9.28
CA GLU A 136 7.12 4.54 -10.59
C GLU A 136 6.56 5.85 -11.16
N TYR A 137 7.44 6.78 -11.46
CA TYR A 137 7.08 8.07 -12.00
C TYR A 137 8.13 8.59 -13.00
N ASN A 138 7.69 9.05 -14.17
CA ASN A 138 8.55 9.58 -15.25
C ASN A 138 9.71 8.65 -15.62
N GLY A 139 9.49 7.32 -15.64
CA GLY A 139 10.50 6.32 -15.99
C GLY A 139 11.47 5.96 -14.86
N TYR A 140 11.34 6.56 -13.68
CA TYR A 140 12.15 6.25 -12.51
C TYR A 140 11.34 5.47 -11.47
N LEU A 141 11.97 4.48 -10.85
CA LEU A 141 11.45 3.82 -9.67
C LEU A 141 11.95 4.55 -8.42
N ARG A 142 11.02 5.01 -7.59
CA ARG A 142 11.30 5.73 -6.34
C ARG A 142 10.86 4.89 -5.16
N LEU A 143 11.68 4.80 -4.15
CA LEU A 143 11.32 4.02 -2.96
C LEU A 143 11.91 4.62 -1.69
N VAL A 144 11.25 4.36 -0.58
CA VAL A 144 11.72 4.69 0.75
C VAL A 144 11.81 3.43 1.59
N THR A 145 12.94 3.21 2.25
CA THR A 145 13.21 2.02 3.05
C THR A 145 13.63 2.37 4.48
N THR A 146 13.34 1.46 5.40
CA THR A 146 13.96 1.49 6.73
C THR A 146 15.21 0.62 6.70
N VAL A 147 16.36 1.22 7.03
CA VAL A 147 17.69 0.61 7.05
C VAL A 147 18.18 0.57 8.51
N ASP A 148 18.10 -0.58 9.16
CA ASP A 148 18.45 -0.76 10.58
C ASP A 148 17.79 0.28 11.49
N ARG A 149 18.52 1.32 11.85
CA ARG A 149 18.09 2.41 12.74
C ARG A 149 17.99 3.76 12.02
N THR A 150 17.92 3.75 10.70
CA THR A 150 17.77 4.94 9.85
C THR A 150 16.85 4.63 8.69
N ASN A 151 16.64 5.59 7.80
CA ASN A 151 15.85 5.39 6.59
C ASN A 151 16.62 5.92 5.37
N ALA A 152 16.22 5.46 4.20
CA ALA A 152 16.80 5.90 2.94
C ALA A 152 15.73 6.11 1.88
N VAL A 153 15.98 7.04 0.97
CA VAL A 153 15.22 7.24 -0.26
C VAL A 153 16.14 6.87 -1.42
N TYR A 154 15.63 6.07 -2.35
CA TYR A 154 16.34 5.67 -3.58
C TYR A 154 15.54 6.12 -4.79
N VAL A 155 16.27 6.55 -5.81
CA VAL A 155 15.75 6.82 -7.15
C VAL A 155 16.57 5.96 -8.14
N LEU A 156 15.88 5.07 -8.84
CA LEU A 156 16.47 4.12 -9.77
C LEU A 156 15.95 4.40 -11.19
N ASP A 157 16.80 4.23 -12.20
CA ASP A 157 16.42 4.39 -13.61
C ASP A 157 15.61 3.20 -14.15
N GLU A 158 15.32 3.21 -15.45
CA GLU A 158 14.57 2.13 -16.13
C GLU A 158 15.26 0.76 -16.04
N LYS A 159 16.59 0.72 -15.83
CA LYS A 159 17.37 -0.52 -15.66
C LYS A 159 17.55 -0.89 -14.20
N LEU A 160 16.91 -0.17 -13.30
CA LEU A 160 17.08 -0.26 -11.85
C LEU A 160 18.50 0.07 -11.37
N GLU A 161 19.24 0.91 -12.11
CA GLU A 161 20.52 1.46 -11.67
C GLU A 161 20.28 2.71 -10.78
N GLU A 162 21.03 2.84 -9.68
CA GLU A 162 20.88 3.96 -8.75
C GLU A 162 21.26 5.28 -9.45
N THR A 163 20.29 6.20 -9.51
CA THR A 163 20.46 7.54 -10.08
C THR A 163 20.70 8.56 -8.98
N GLY A 164 20.00 8.44 -7.87
CA GLY A 164 20.16 9.31 -6.71
C GLY A 164 19.62 8.67 -5.44
N LYS A 165 20.06 9.19 -4.29
CA LYS A 165 19.62 8.71 -2.98
C LYS A 165 19.73 9.75 -1.87
N ILE A 166 19.00 9.53 -0.81
CA ILE A 166 19.19 10.14 0.51
C ILE A 166 19.40 9.00 1.51
N GLU A 167 20.44 9.07 2.32
CA GLU A 167 20.73 8.08 3.36
C GLU A 167 20.73 8.74 4.75
N ASN A 168 20.67 7.92 5.79
CA ASN A 168 20.68 8.35 7.19
C ASN A 168 19.55 9.31 7.57
N LEU A 169 18.40 9.18 6.92
CA LEU A 169 17.19 9.94 7.25
C LEU A 169 16.61 9.46 8.58
N ALA A 170 16.22 10.40 9.48
CA ALA A 170 15.51 10.15 10.73
C ALA A 170 16.13 9.02 11.57
N LYS A 171 17.29 9.31 12.18
CA LYS A 171 18.02 8.34 13.01
C LYS A 171 17.15 7.84 14.18
N ASP A 172 17.21 6.52 14.42
CA ASP A 172 16.48 5.78 15.45
C ASP A 172 14.95 5.74 15.25
N GLU A 173 14.49 6.06 14.04
CA GLU A 173 13.10 6.01 13.61
C GLU A 173 12.93 5.03 12.45
N ARG A 174 11.70 4.56 12.22
CA ARG A 174 11.33 3.75 11.06
C ARG A 174 10.24 4.43 10.24
N ILE A 175 10.12 4.09 8.97
CA ILE A 175 8.98 4.50 8.15
C ILE A 175 7.71 3.83 8.64
N TYR A 176 6.66 4.61 8.86
CA TYR A 176 5.31 4.17 9.17
C TYR A 176 4.38 4.28 7.97
N SER A 177 4.46 5.38 7.25
CA SER A 177 3.71 5.55 6.01
C SER A 177 4.47 6.38 5.00
N ALA A 178 4.13 6.18 3.73
CA ALA A 178 4.68 6.91 2.60
C ALA A 178 3.59 7.25 1.59
N ARG A 179 3.78 8.36 0.87
CA ARG A 179 2.96 8.72 -0.27
C ARG A 179 3.76 9.53 -1.28
N PHE A 180 3.84 9.04 -2.50
CA PHE A 180 4.41 9.78 -3.61
C PHE A 180 3.30 10.52 -4.37
N MET A 181 3.53 11.79 -4.69
CA MET A 181 2.57 12.66 -5.37
C MET A 181 3.32 13.55 -6.38
N GLY A 182 3.32 13.14 -7.65
CA GLY A 182 4.11 13.82 -8.67
C GLY A 182 5.59 13.87 -8.30
N ASP A 183 6.17 15.06 -8.27
CA ASP A 183 7.60 15.25 -7.96
C ASP A 183 7.92 15.21 -6.45
N ILE A 184 6.93 15.04 -5.57
CA ILE A 184 7.12 15.09 -4.12
C ILE A 184 6.81 13.74 -3.47
N GLY A 185 7.67 13.31 -2.54
CA GLY A 185 7.41 12.20 -1.61
C GLY A 185 7.12 12.75 -0.21
N TYR A 186 6.09 12.20 0.44
CA TYR A 186 5.74 12.46 1.84
C TYR A 186 5.97 11.21 2.65
N PHE A 187 6.78 11.28 3.72
CA PHE A 187 7.18 10.13 4.53
C PHE A 187 7.00 10.44 6.01
N VAL A 188 6.31 9.54 6.69
CA VAL A 188 6.14 9.59 8.14
C VAL A 188 7.11 8.62 8.78
N THR A 189 7.95 9.14 9.68
CA THR A 189 8.75 8.33 10.58
C THR A 189 8.29 8.58 12.01
N TYR A 190 8.57 7.68 12.95
CA TYR A 190 8.15 7.83 14.32
C TYR A 190 9.05 7.11 15.30
N ARG A 191 9.27 7.76 16.45
CA ARG A 191 9.82 7.17 17.67
C ARG A 191 9.11 7.69 18.93
N GLU A 192 9.07 9.01 19.14
CA GLU A 192 8.39 9.68 20.26
C GLU A 192 7.53 10.86 19.75
N THR A 193 7.91 11.46 18.62
CA THR A 193 7.16 12.49 17.91
C THR A 193 7.24 12.20 16.42
N GLU A 194 6.17 12.46 15.69
CA GLU A 194 6.12 12.28 14.23
C GLU A 194 6.84 13.42 13.52
N PRO A 195 7.92 13.20 12.76
CA PRO A 195 8.22 14.02 11.62
C PRO A 195 7.53 13.49 10.35
N LEU A 196 6.72 14.35 9.72
CA LEU A 196 6.32 14.20 8.32
C LEU A 196 7.38 14.91 7.47
N PHE A 197 8.13 14.14 6.71
CA PHE A 197 9.09 14.69 5.74
C PHE A 197 8.44 14.91 4.39
N SER A 198 8.79 16.01 3.72
CA SER A 198 8.58 16.20 2.30
C SER A 198 9.92 16.18 1.56
N VAL A 199 9.98 15.40 0.49
CA VAL A 199 11.18 15.16 -0.30
C VAL A 199 10.91 15.56 -1.75
N ASP A 200 11.70 16.49 -2.27
CA ASP A 200 11.71 16.85 -3.68
C ASP A 200 12.48 15.79 -4.48
N LEU A 201 11.79 15.18 -5.43
CA LEU A 201 12.26 14.13 -6.33
C LEU A 201 12.23 14.58 -7.81
N SER A 202 12.07 15.89 -8.06
CA SER A 202 12.01 16.46 -9.41
C SER A 202 13.31 16.31 -10.19
N ASP A 203 14.44 16.33 -9.48
CA ASP A 203 15.75 15.94 -10.02
C ASP A 203 16.11 14.53 -9.52
N PRO A 204 15.97 13.48 -10.35
CA PRO A 204 16.25 12.11 -9.96
C PRO A 204 17.66 11.86 -9.42
N ALA A 205 18.64 12.64 -9.87
CA ALA A 205 20.03 12.53 -9.43
C ALA A 205 20.32 13.22 -8.09
N ASN A 206 19.45 14.14 -7.67
CA ASN A 206 19.66 14.96 -6.49
C ASN A 206 18.38 15.07 -5.63
N PRO A 207 17.83 13.97 -5.11
CA PRO A 207 16.68 14.03 -4.22
C PRO A 207 16.99 14.85 -2.96
N LYS A 208 16.04 15.65 -2.47
CA LYS A 208 16.29 16.59 -1.35
C LYS A 208 15.13 16.60 -0.37
N ILE A 209 15.44 16.59 0.92
CA ILE A 209 14.47 16.92 1.97
C ILE A 209 14.22 18.44 1.87
N ILE A 210 12.96 18.83 1.68
CA ILE A 210 12.54 20.23 1.54
C ILE A 210 11.66 20.72 2.70
N GLY A 211 11.09 19.80 3.49
CA GLY A 211 10.29 20.14 4.66
C GLY A 211 10.30 19.03 5.70
N GLU A 212 10.06 19.44 6.94
CA GLU A 212 9.89 18.56 8.10
C GLU A 212 8.85 19.17 9.02
N LEU A 213 7.73 18.48 9.25
CA LEU A 213 6.68 18.88 10.18
C LEU A 213 6.68 17.90 11.37
N LYS A 214 6.87 18.44 12.60
CA LYS A 214 6.80 17.65 13.84
C LYS A 214 5.48 17.88 14.54
N ILE A 215 4.72 16.79 14.76
CA ILE A 215 3.44 16.83 15.47
C ILE A 215 3.36 15.65 16.46
N PRO A 216 2.50 15.71 17.49
CA PRO A 216 2.23 14.58 18.38
C PRO A 216 1.55 13.41 17.68
N GLY A 217 1.95 12.18 18.01
CA GLY A 217 1.42 10.96 17.42
C GLY A 217 2.02 10.64 16.05
N PHE A 218 1.36 9.81 15.25
CA PHE A 218 1.85 9.42 13.93
C PHE A 218 0.73 8.96 12.99
N SER A 219 0.95 9.10 11.68
CA SER A 219 0.06 8.62 10.62
C SER A 219 0.54 7.30 10.07
N GLU A 220 -0.28 6.25 10.22
CA GLU A 220 -0.03 4.90 9.66
C GLU A 220 -0.45 4.82 8.19
N TYR A 221 -1.39 5.67 7.77
CA TYR A 221 -1.91 5.73 6.42
C TYR A 221 -2.00 7.18 5.95
N LEU A 222 -1.50 7.44 4.75
CA LEU A 222 -1.58 8.73 4.07
C LEU A 222 -2.39 8.60 2.78
N HIS A 223 -3.30 9.56 2.53
CA HIS A 223 -4.12 9.59 1.31
C HIS A 223 -4.22 11.00 0.72
N PRO A 224 -3.94 11.22 -0.58
CA PRO A 224 -4.23 12.49 -1.24
C PRO A 224 -5.73 12.82 -1.14
N TYR A 225 -6.07 14.03 -0.68
CA TYR A 225 -7.47 14.40 -0.48
C TYR A 225 -7.80 15.74 -1.14
N GLY A 226 -7.94 15.71 -2.46
CA GLY A 226 -8.15 16.89 -3.28
C GLY A 226 -6.90 17.75 -3.46
N ASP A 227 -7.08 18.99 -3.94
CA ASP A 227 -5.98 19.88 -4.28
C ASP A 227 -5.24 20.41 -3.05
N GLY A 228 -3.97 20.10 -2.94
CA GLY A 228 -3.09 20.57 -1.88
C GLY A 228 -3.42 20.03 -0.49
N LEU A 229 -4.16 18.92 -0.38
CA LEU A 229 -4.49 18.29 0.88
C LEU A 229 -3.99 16.84 0.94
N LEU A 230 -3.53 16.44 2.12
CA LEU A 230 -3.12 15.07 2.45
C LEU A 230 -3.82 14.66 3.75
N LEU A 231 -4.61 13.58 3.68
CA LEU A 231 -5.26 12.97 4.84
C LEU A 231 -4.29 12.00 5.51
N GLY A 232 -4.14 12.11 6.82
CA GLY A 232 -3.50 11.10 7.67
C GLY A 232 -4.53 10.37 8.53
N ILE A 233 -4.44 9.04 8.58
CA ILE A 233 -5.15 8.21 9.57
C ILE A 233 -4.08 7.52 10.39
N GLY A 234 -4.11 7.68 11.71
CA GLY A 234 -3.07 7.17 12.57
C GLY A 234 -3.43 7.21 14.04
N MET A 235 -2.42 7.41 14.88
CA MET A 235 -2.56 7.39 16.32
C MET A 235 -2.14 8.73 16.91
N GLU A 236 -2.94 9.28 17.80
CA GLU A 236 -2.50 10.32 18.72
C GLU A 236 -1.69 9.67 19.83
N ASP A 237 -0.55 10.25 20.13
CA ASP A 237 0.34 9.83 21.18
C ASP A 237 0.81 11.07 21.95
N ASP A 238 0.41 11.19 23.21
CA ASP A 238 0.79 12.30 24.08
C ASP A 238 2.07 12.00 24.88
N GLY A 239 2.70 10.83 24.63
CA GLY A 239 3.95 10.41 25.26
C GLY A 239 3.82 9.85 26.69
N ASN A 240 2.60 9.65 27.20
CA ASN A 240 2.40 9.17 28.58
C ASN A 240 2.38 7.63 28.68
N ASP A 241 1.42 6.97 28.07
CA ASP A 241 1.29 5.50 28.06
C ASP A 241 0.78 5.05 26.67
N GLU A 242 1.36 3.99 26.13
CA GLU A 242 0.89 3.40 24.86
C GLU A 242 -0.61 3.02 24.90
N LYS A 243 -1.14 2.71 26.08
CA LYS A 243 -2.57 2.41 26.27
C LYS A 243 -3.47 3.62 26.12
N ASP A 244 -2.90 4.83 26.18
CA ASP A 244 -3.63 6.08 26.00
C ASP A 244 -3.69 6.53 24.54
N ARG A 245 -3.01 5.82 23.65
CA ARG A 245 -3.09 6.07 22.18
C ARG A 245 -4.52 5.93 21.68
N ARG A 246 -4.92 6.86 20.81
CA ARG A 246 -6.24 6.90 20.19
C ARG A 246 -6.12 7.13 18.70
N VAL A 247 -7.05 6.56 17.95
CA VAL A 247 -7.13 6.81 16.50
C VAL A 247 -7.37 8.29 16.26
N LYS A 248 -6.57 8.87 15.35
CA LYS A 248 -6.72 10.26 14.88
C LYS A 248 -6.89 10.34 13.37
N LEU A 249 -7.60 11.34 12.93
CA LEU A 249 -7.53 11.88 11.58
C LEU A 249 -6.76 13.20 11.63
N SER A 250 -5.86 13.40 10.69
CA SER A 250 -5.15 14.67 10.47
C SER A 250 -5.36 15.11 9.03
N MET A 251 -5.57 16.39 8.83
CA MET A 251 -5.56 16.98 7.50
C MET A 251 -4.35 17.90 7.38
N PHE A 252 -3.50 17.62 6.40
CA PHE A 252 -2.31 18.40 6.11
C PHE A 252 -2.54 19.28 4.88
N ASP A 253 -2.15 20.56 4.98
CA ASP A 253 -1.99 21.45 3.83
C ASP A 253 -0.60 21.22 3.25
N ILE A 254 -0.56 20.68 2.04
CA ILE A 254 0.65 20.37 1.26
C ILE A 254 0.78 21.27 0.03
N SER A 255 0.05 22.38 -0.04
CA SER A 255 0.10 23.34 -1.16
C SER A 255 1.49 23.94 -1.35
N ASP A 256 2.23 24.10 -0.25
CA ASP A 256 3.66 24.38 -0.23
C ASP A 256 4.39 23.19 0.42
N PRO A 257 5.00 22.31 -0.39
CA PRO A 257 5.70 21.14 0.14
C PRO A 257 6.87 21.47 1.07
N SER A 258 7.44 22.68 0.99
CA SER A 258 8.51 23.11 1.89
C SER A 258 7.99 23.57 3.26
N ASN A 259 6.68 23.76 3.41
CA ASN A 259 6.04 24.30 4.60
C ASN A 259 4.70 23.59 4.88
N VAL A 260 4.73 22.28 4.93
CA VAL A 260 3.56 21.43 5.26
C VAL A 260 3.02 21.78 6.64
N LYS A 261 1.70 21.80 6.80
CA LYS A 261 1.03 22.13 8.06
C LYS A 261 -0.10 21.16 8.35
N GLU A 262 -0.21 20.70 9.58
CA GLU A 262 -1.46 20.11 10.06
C GLU A 262 -2.48 21.23 10.28
N ILE A 263 -3.53 21.27 9.48
CA ILE A 263 -4.54 22.34 9.49
C ILE A 263 -5.81 21.96 10.23
N ASP A 264 -6.03 20.68 10.45
CA ASP A 264 -7.12 20.18 11.28
C ASP A 264 -6.81 18.77 11.81
N LYS A 265 -7.37 18.42 12.95
CA LYS A 265 -7.21 17.14 13.60
C LYS A 265 -8.45 16.75 14.41
N ILE A 266 -8.84 15.49 14.36
CA ILE A 266 -9.82 14.92 15.27
C ILE A 266 -9.30 13.63 15.90
N VAL A 267 -9.44 13.50 17.22
CA VAL A 267 -9.08 12.31 17.99
C VAL A 267 -10.33 11.57 18.41
N LEU A 268 -10.41 10.29 18.04
CA LEU A 268 -11.53 9.40 18.35
C LEU A 268 -11.29 8.75 19.72
N LYS A 269 -11.84 9.35 20.77
CA LYS A 269 -11.56 8.99 22.18
C LYS A 269 -11.83 7.53 22.53
N ASP A 270 -12.80 6.92 21.87
CA ASP A 270 -13.27 5.55 22.15
C ASP A 270 -12.67 4.52 21.17
N SER A 271 -11.69 4.92 20.32
CA SER A 271 -11.09 4.08 19.29
C SER A 271 -9.59 3.89 19.52
N TYR A 272 -9.14 2.63 19.62
CA TYR A 272 -7.77 2.26 19.97
C TYR A 272 -6.96 1.73 18.78
N TYR A 273 -7.63 1.34 17.69
CA TYR A 273 -7.02 0.75 16.51
C TYR A 273 -7.91 0.93 15.28
N SER A 274 -7.34 0.93 14.07
CA SER A 274 -8.07 0.97 12.81
C SER A 274 -7.53 -0.06 11.82
N THR A 275 -8.43 -0.70 11.05
CA THR A 275 -8.05 -1.57 9.93
C THR A 275 -7.32 -0.83 8.81
N ALA A 276 -7.43 0.50 8.76
CA ALA A 276 -6.69 1.36 7.84
C ALA A 276 -5.16 1.23 7.95
N PHE A 277 -4.66 0.75 9.09
CA PHE A 277 -3.22 0.58 9.37
C PHE A 277 -2.62 -0.63 8.66
N GLU A 278 -3.43 -1.65 8.37
CA GLU A 278 -2.98 -2.89 7.73
C GLU A 278 -3.55 -3.09 6.32
N ASP A 279 -4.80 -2.68 6.10
CA ASP A 279 -5.50 -2.84 4.81
C ASP A 279 -6.01 -1.50 4.29
N TYR A 280 -5.23 -0.87 3.42
CA TYR A 280 -5.64 0.39 2.78
C TYR A 280 -6.96 0.28 2.01
N LYS A 281 -7.37 -0.93 1.59
CA LYS A 281 -8.65 -1.16 0.90
C LYS A 281 -9.85 -1.06 1.84
N SER A 282 -9.62 -1.04 3.16
CA SER A 282 -10.67 -0.78 4.15
C SER A 282 -11.04 0.71 4.23
N VAL A 283 -10.20 1.60 3.65
CA VAL A 283 -10.44 3.03 3.64
C VAL A 283 -11.24 3.44 2.39
N LEU A 284 -12.31 4.16 2.59
CA LEU A 284 -13.04 4.89 1.57
C LEU A 284 -12.61 6.35 1.62
N ALA A 285 -11.85 6.83 0.66
CA ALA A 285 -11.48 8.24 0.58
C ALA A 285 -11.84 8.80 -0.81
N ASP A 286 -12.75 9.76 -0.82
CA ASP A 286 -13.25 10.42 -2.03
C ASP A 286 -13.45 11.91 -1.75
N ALA A 287 -12.53 12.73 -2.22
CA ALA A 287 -12.56 14.17 -2.01
C ALA A 287 -13.71 14.86 -2.78
N GLU A 288 -14.10 14.35 -3.96
CA GLU A 288 -15.18 14.94 -4.76
C GLU A 288 -16.54 14.78 -4.09
N LYS A 289 -16.77 13.62 -3.46
CA LYS A 289 -17.98 13.33 -2.68
C LYS A 289 -17.84 13.74 -1.21
N ASN A 290 -16.65 14.19 -0.83
CA ASN A 290 -16.32 14.57 0.53
C ASN A 290 -16.56 13.44 1.53
N LEU A 291 -15.98 12.26 1.26
CA LEU A 291 -16.12 11.05 2.05
C LEU A 291 -14.76 10.55 2.55
N ILE A 292 -14.70 10.27 3.85
CA ILE A 292 -13.59 9.59 4.53
C ILE A 292 -14.21 8.50 5.39
N GLY A 293 -14.20 7.26 4.89
CA GLY A 293 -14.79 6.11 5.55
C GLY A 293 -13.70 5.14 6.03
N PHE A 294 -13.80 4.65 7.26
CA PHE A 294 -12.87 3.70 7.85
C PHE A 294 -13.48 3.03 9.09
N PHE A 295 -12.91 1.89 9.44
CA PHE A 295 -13.36 1.09 10.58
C PHE A 295 -12.39 1.19 11.76
N THR A 296 -12.93 1.22 12.98
CA THR A 296 -12.12 1.24 14.21
C THR A 296 -12.58 0.19 15.22
N TYR A 297 -11.59 -0.33 15.95
CA TYR A 297 -11.77 -1.08 17.17
C TYR A 297 -11.64 -0.14 18.38
N GLY A 298 -12.54 -0.29 19.34
CA GLY A 298 -12.59 0.58 20.51
C GLY A 298 -13.47 0.02 21.62
N GLU A 299 -14.13 0.91 22.37
CA GLU A 299 -15.19 0.51 23.30
C GLU A 299 -16.36 -0.14 22.54
N ARG A 300 -16.56 0.30 21.31
CA ARG A 300 -17.45 -0.29 20.30
C ARG A 300 -16.71 -0.37 18.97
N GLU A 301 -16.94 -1.45 18.25
CA GLU A 301 -16.47 -1.63 16.90
C GLU A 301 -17.34 -0.77 15.96
N THR A 302 -16.75 0.22 15.31
CA THR A 302 -17.52 1.28 14.64
C THR A 302 -16.96 1.57 13.25
N TYR A 303 -17.85 1.64 12.26
CA TYR A 303 -17.55 2.23 10.97
C TYR A 303 -17.90 3.71 11.00
N HIS A 304 -16.96 4.54 10.58
CA HIS A 304 -17.08 5.98 10.57
C HIS A 304 -17.11 6.51 9.15
N ILE A 305 -17.91 7.54 8.89
CA ILE A 305 -17.81 8.39 7.71
C ILE A 305 -17.67 9.84 8.16
N TYR A 306 -16.58 10.46 7.75
CA TYR A 306 -16.34 11.88 7.91
C TYR A 306 -16.36 12.59 6.56
N GLY A 307 -16.58 13.87 6.57
CA GLY A 307 -16.24 14.78 5.51
C GLY A 307 -15.26 15.81 6.04
N TYR A 308 -14.63 16.55 5.13
CA TYR A 308 -13.72 17.64 5.47
C TYR A 308 -13.95 18.84 4.57
N ASP A 309 -13.98 20.03 5.13
CA ASP A 309 -13.85 21.28 4.39
C ASP A 309 -12.95 22.28 5.16
N ARG A 310 -12.35 23.23 4.43
CA ARG A 310 -11.39 24.18 5.04
C ARG A 310 -12.01 25.17 6.05
N VAL A 311 -13.35 25.28 6.11
CA VAL A 311 -14.05 26.23 6.99
C VAL A 311 -14.48 25.56 8.29
N HIS A 312 -15.03 24.34 8.20
CA HIS A 312 -15.63 23.62 9.33
C HIS A 312 -14.74 22.48 9.84
N GLY A 313 -13.66 22.15 9.10
CA GLY A 313 -12.79 21.02 9.45
C GLY A 313 -13.47 19.67 9.21
N PHE A 314 -13.06 18.67 9.98
CA PHE A 314 -13.67 17.35 9.95
C PHE A 314 -15.10 17.37 10.51
N THR A 315 -16.03 16.81 9.77
CA THR A 315 -17.44 16.69 10.16
C THR A 315 -17.87 15.21 10.09
N CYS A 316 -18.34 14.67 11.20
CA CYS A 316 -18.89 13.33 11.24
C CYS A 316 -20.22 13.28 10.48
N LYS A 317 -20.33 12.39 9.49
CA LYS A 317 -21.54 12.17 8.68
C LYS A 317 -22.28 10.91 9.12
N MET A 318 -21.54 9.87 9.55
CA MET A 318 -22.12 8.60 9.97
C MET A 318 -21.21 7.91 10.98
N GLN A 319 -21.81 7.25 11.95
CA GLN A 319 -21.15 6.29 12.84
C GLN A 319 -22.11 5.10 13.00
N GLU A 320 -21.68 3.92 12.54
CA GLU A 320 -22.45 2.70 12.65
C GLU A 320 -21.68 1.68 13.46
N THR A 321 -22.31 1.15 14.52
CA THR A 321 -21.74 0.09 15.34
C THR A 321 -21.96 -1.24 14.66
N THR A 322 -20.87 -1.93 14.34
CA THR A 322 -20.91 -3.26 13.73
C THR A 322 -21.00 -4.38 14.78
N GLY A 323 -21.22 -5.61 14.34
CA GLY A 323 -21.25 -6.77 15.22
C GLY A 323 -19.88 -7.07 15.87
N LYS A 324 -19.88 -7.73 17.02
CA LYS A 324 -18.64 -8.21 17.64
C LYS A 324 -17.93 -9.19 16.71
N TYR A 325 -16.60 -9.01 16.53
CA TYR A 325 -15.75 -9.80 15.63
C TYR A 325 -15.90 -9.48 14.14
N ALA A 326 -16.18 -8.22 13.81
CA ALA A 326 -16.19 -7.75 12.43
C ALA A 326 -14.78 -7.82 11.83
N TRP A 327 -14.55 -8.79 10.95
CA TRP A 327 -13.32 -8.93 10.17
C TRP A 327 -13.62 -8.47 8.74
N HIS A 328 -12.79 -7.58 8.20
CA HIS A 328 -12.93 -7.07 6.83
C HIS A 328 -14.16 -6.18 6.59
N VAL A 329 -14.47 -5.28 7.52
CA VAL A 329 -15.51 -4.27 7.31
C VAL A 329 -15.09 -3.29 6.21
N ARG A 330 -15.98 -3.07 5.25
CA ARG A 330 -15.76 -2.14 4.14
C ARG A 330 -16.98 -1.29 3.83
N GLY A 331 -16.72 -0.01 3.58
CA GLY A 331 -17.71 0.88 2.98
C GLY A 331 -17.40 1.09 1.51
N VAL A 332 -18.43 0.94 0.69
CA VAL A 332 -18.37 1.24 -0.75
C VAL A 332 -19.62 1.99 -1.15
N TYR A 333 -19.58 2.74 -2.22
CA TYR A 333 -20.80 3.34 -2.76
C TYR A 333 -20.97 3.02 -4.25
N LEU A 334 -22.22 2.95 -4.66
CA LEU A 334 -22.61 2.81 -6.07
C LEU A 334 -23.77 3.78 -6.34
N GLN A 335 -23.56 4.71 -7.26
CA GLN A 335 -24.51 5.79 -7.56
C GLN A 335 -24.85 6.58 -6.27
N ASP A 336 -26.11 6.57 -5.83
CA ASP A 336 -26.60 7.32 -4.67
C ASP A 336 -26.77 6.45 -3.40
N THR A 337 -26.20 5.25 -3.41
CA THR A 337 -26.30 4.30 -2.30
C THR A 337 -24.94 3.97 -1.75
N PHE A 338 -24.78 4.11 -0.45
CA PHE A 338 -23.64 3.62 0.33
C PHE A 338 -23.96 2.23 0.89
N TYR A 339 -22.99 1.34 0.81
CA TYR A 339 -23.08 -0.03 1.34
C TYR A 339 -21.98 -0.22 2.40
N LEU A 340 -22.41 -0.65 3.59
CA LEU A 340 -21.53 -1.15 4.64
C LEU A 340 -21.55 -2.67 4.61
N ILE A 341 -20.40 -3.27 4.37
CA ILE A 341 -20.23 -4.72 4.26
C ILE A 341 -19.46 -5.19 5.50
N ASP A 342 -20.10 -6.04 6.31
CA ASP A 342 -19.54 -6.64 7.52
C ASP A 342 -19.71 -8.16 7.46
N GLY A 343 -18.66 -8.86 7.03
CA GLY A 343 -18.68 -10.31 6.85
C GLY A 343 -19.79 -10.75 5.89
N ASN A 344 -20.85 -11.35 6.42
CA ASN A 344 -22.02 -11.82 5.67
C ASN A 344 -23.22 -10.85 5.73
N GLN A 345 -23.06 -9.68 6.35
CA GLN A 345 -24.10 -8.65 6.42
C GLN A 345 -23.75 -7.50 5.47
N ILE A 346 -24.76 -7.03 4.73
CA ILE A 346 -24.67 -5.86 3.88
C ILE A 346 -25.78 -4.92 4.30
N GLU A 347 -25.43 -3.72 4.71
CA GLU A 347 -26.36 -2.66 5.00
C GLU A 347 -26.29 -1.59 3.91
N SER A 348 -27.42 -1.05 3.51
CA SER A 348 -27.52 0.01 2.51
C SER A 348 -28.06 1.29 3.11
N TYR A 349 -27.46 2.41 2.69
CA TYR A 349 -27.78 3.74 3.18
C TYR A 349 -27.90 4.70 1.99
N ARG A 350 -28.76 5.69 2.11
CA ARG A 350 -28.80 6.79 1.13
C ARG A 350 -27.55 7.64 1.28
N LEU A 351 -26.78 7.81 0.20
CA LEU A 351 -25.48 8.50 0.23
C LEU A 351 -25.59 9.98 0.65
N ALA A 352 -26.73 10.62 0.41
CA ALA A 352 -26.94 12.05 0.68
C ALA A 352 -26.98 12.40 2.18
N ASP A 353 -27.51 11.53 3.00
CA ASP A 353 -27.77 11.77 4.44
C ASP A 353 -27.47 10.59 5.34
N PHE A 354 -27.02 9.47 4.78
CA PHE A 354 -26.73 8.21 5.45
C PHE A 354 -27.92 7.63 6.23
N GLU A 355 -29.16 7.92 5.80
CA GLU A 355 -30.33 7.24 6.30
C GLU A 355 -30.36 5.78 5.82
N LYS A 356 -30.49 4.83 6.76
CA LYS A 356 -30.52 3.39 6.45
C LYS A 356 -31.74 3.07 5.59
N VAL A 357 -31.52 2.34 4.50
CA VAL A 357 -32.54 1.95 3.53
C VAL A 357 -32.94 0.50 3.73
N ASP A 358 -31.96 -0.41 3.81
CA ASP A 358 -32.22 -1.85 3.88
C ASP A 358 -31.01 -2.60 4.44
N ASP A 359 -31.19 -3.87 4.81
CA ASP A 359 -30.11 -4.79 5.18
C ASP A 359 -30.35 -6.20 4.61
N LEU A 360 -29.25 -6.87 4.30
CA LEU A 360 -29.21 -8.24 3.79
C LEU A 360 -28.23 -9.06 4.60
N ILE A 361 -28.65 -10.24 5.03
CA ILE A 361 -27.78 -11.27 5.63
C ILE A 361 -27.63 -12.39 4.61
N LEU A 362 -26.37 -12.70 4.21
CA LEU A 362 -26.02 -13.73 3.23
C LEU A 362 -25.90 -15.11 3.86
#